data_54474e0f1d9391a49be36b0ee688828e
#
_entry.id   54474e0f1d9391a49be36b0ee688828e
#
_cell.length_a   1.000
_cell.length_b   1.000
_cell.length_c   1.000
_cell.angle_alpha   90.00
_cell.angle_beta   90.00
_cell.angle_gamma   90.00
#
_symmetry.space_group_name_H-M   'P 1'
#
loop_
_entity.id
_entity.type
_entity.pdbx_description
1 polymer ?
#
loop_
_entity_poly.entity_id
_entity_poly.type
_entity_poly.pdbx_seq_one_letter_code
_entity_poly.pdbx_strand_id
1 'polypeptide(L)'
;VAEQQEQAAEDAMMTRIGQAVMLHHGGDREEAQGRFLDLWSEIGEEGDPLHRCTLAHYMADTQEDPTDELAWDLRALSAADELTDERLHQHHQSVAVRGFYPSLHLNLAADYAKLERPEAARNHIRRARAAVGTLEDDGYGDGIRAAIGRLELRLGEGLSLIRI
;
A
#
# COMPACT_ATOMS: atom_id res chain seq x y z
N VAL A 1 8.85 25.60 18.13
CA VAL A 1 7.41 25.90 17.96
C VAL A 1 6.93 25.50 16.56
N ALA A 2 7.68 25.87 15.51
CA ALA A 2 7.31 25.51 14.13
C ALA A 2 7.33 23.98 13.90
N GLU A 3 8.36 23.28 14.39
CA GLU A 3 8.47 21.82 14.28
C GLU A 3 7.34 21.11 15.02
N GLN A 4 6.94 21.61 16.18
CA GLN A 4 5.81 21.05 16.95
C GLN A 4 4.48 21.27 16.24
N GLN A 5 4.31 22.42 15.55
CA GLN A 5 3.11 22.70 14.77
C GLN A 5 3.03 21.84 13.52
N GLU A 6 4.15 21.61 12.83
CA GLU A 6 4.21 20.71 11.68
C GLU A 6 3.89 19.28 12.09
N GLN A 7 4.46 18.80 13.20
CA GLN A 7 4.18 17.46 13.72
C GLN A 7 2.70 17.31 14.11
N ALA A 8 2.10 18.30 14.74
CA ALA A 8 0.69 18.30 15.10
C ALA A 8 -0.21 18.25 13.85
N ALA A 9 0.16 18.98 12.77
CA ALA A 9 -0.58 18.98 11.52
C ALA A 9 -0.47 17.62 10.80
N GLU A 10 0.72 17.00 10.81
CA GLU A 10 0.94 15.66 10.27
C GLU A 10 0.11 14.62 11.02
N ASP A 11 0.09 14.66 12.35
CA ASP A 11 -0.69 13.76 13.19
C ASP A 11 -2.19 13.92 12.95
N ALA A 12 -2.66 15.18 12.76
CA ALA A 12 -4.06 15.47 12.45
C ALA A 12 -4.47 14.90 11.10
N MET A 13 -3.61 14.98 10.09
CA MET A 13 -3.87 14.40 8.78
C MET A 13 -3.96 12.86 8.87
N MET A 14 -3.02 12.22 9.56
CA MET A 14 -3.05 10.76 9.75
C MET A 14 -4.30 10.32 10.51
N THR A 15 -4.76 11.10 11.47
CA THR A 15 -6.01 10.84 12.20
C THR A 15 -7.21 10.88 11.25
N ARG A 16 -7.28 11.88 10.39
CA ARG A 16 -8.38 12.00 9.40
C ARG A 16 -8.38 10.84 8.40
N ILE A 17 -7.20 10.41 7.94
CA ILE A 17 -7.07 9.22 7.09
C ILE A 17 -7.59 7.99 7.84
N GLY A 18 -7.17 7.81 9.08
CA GLY A 18 -7.62 6.70 9.93
C GLY A 18 -9.14 6.68 10.14
N GLN A 19 -9.78 7.84 10.31
CA GLN A 19 -11.24 7.95 10.43
C GLN A 19 -11.93 7.47 9.14
N ALA A 20 -11.41 7.82 7.97
CA ALA A 20 -11.96 7.37 6.70
C ALA A 20 -11.76 5.85 6.50
N VAL A 21 -10.62 5.31 6.95
CA VAL A 21 -10.36 3.85 6.96
C VAL A 21 -11.40 3.13 7.82
N MET A 22 -11.74 3.67 8.98
CA MET A 22 -12.76 3.08 9.86
C MET A 22 -14.14 3.04 9.19
N LEU A 23 -14.49 4.05 8.41
CA LEU A 23 -15.73 4.04 7.62
C LEU A 23 -15.73 2.91 6.60
N HIS A 24 -14.61 2.71 5.92
CA HIS A 24 -14.47 1.62 4.95
C HIS A 24 -14.62 0.25 5.63
N HIS A 25 -13.95 0.04 6.74
CA HIS A 25 -14.05 -1.21 7.50
C HIS A 25 -15.44 -1.43 8.08
N GLY A 26 -16.18 -0.35 8.35
CA GLY A 26 -17.59 -0.40 8.78
C GLY A 26 -18.59 -0.70 7.65
N GLY A 27 -18.11 -0.86 6.41
CA GLY A 27 -18.94 -1.17 5.27
C GLY A 27 -19.42 0.03 4.46
N ASP A 28 -19.06 1.24 4.85
CA ASP A 28 -19.46 2.49 4.17
C ASP A 28 -18.40 2.92 3.16
N ARG A 29 -18.25 2.10 2.10
CA ARG A 29 -17.20 2.29 1.09
C ARG A 29 -17.33 3.58 0.29
N GLU A 30 -18.55 3.97 -0.08
CA GLU A 30 -18.78 5.19 -0.86
C GLU A 30 -18.40 6.44 -0.09
N GLU A 31 -18.81 6.53 1.19
CA GLU A 31 -18.46 7.64 2.05
C GLU A 31 -16.94 7.68 2.30
N ALA A 32 -16.34 6.53 2.57
CA ALA A 32 -14.91 6.41 2.76
C ALA A 32 -14.15 6.91 1.51
N GLN A 33 -14.55 6.44 0.32
CA GLN A 33 -13.94 6.85 -0.94
C GLN A 33 -14.05 8.36 -1.16
N GLY A 34 -15.20 8.95 -0.89
CA GLY A 34 -15.40 10.40 -1.00
C GLY A 34 -14.47 11.18 -0.07
N ARG A 35 -14.32 10.73 1.17
CA ARG A 35 -13.40 11.36 2.14
C ARG A 35 -11.93 11.19 1.71
N PHE A 36 -11.56 10.02 1.22
CA PHE A 36 -10.21 9.80 0.69
C PHE A 36 -9.89 10.74 -0.47
N LEU A 37 -10.83 10.95 -1.40
CA LEU A 37 -10.65 11.88 -2.51
C LEU A 37 -10.49 13.32 -2.05
N ASP A 38 -11.27 13.75 -1.06
CA ASP A 38 -11.15 15.08 -0.47
C ASP A 38 -9.78 15.27 0.19
N LEU A 39 -9.33 14.27 0.96
CA LEU A 39 -8.01 14.29 1.59
C LEU A 39 -6.88 14.31 0.56
N TRP A 40 -7.03 13.53 -0.52
CA TRP A 40 -6.05 13.51 -1.61
C TRP A 40 -5.92 14.89 -2.26
N SER A 41 -7.03 15.57 -2.53
CA SER A 41 -7.03 16.94 -3.06
C SER A 41 -6.38 17.92 -2.10
N GLU A 42 -6.60 17.76 -0.81
CA GLU A 42 -6.03 18.62 0.22
C GLU A 42 -4.52 18.43 0.37
N ILE A 43 -4.04 17.18 0.35
CA ILE A 43 -2.62 16.84 0.44
C ILE A 43 -1.87 17.29 -0.82
N GLY A 44 -2.46 17.07 -1.99
CA GLY A 44 -1.87 17.41 -3.28
C GLY A 44 -0.74 16.47 -3.70
N GLU A 45 -0.36 16.56 -4.96
CA GLU A 45 0.69 15.71 -5.56
C GLU A 45 2.08 15.97 -4.97
N GLU A 46 2.30 17.16 -4.42
CA GLU A 46 3.57 17.54 -3.79
C GLU A 46 3.51 17.49 -2.26
N GLY A 47 2.43 16.96 -1.69
CA GLY A 47 2.27 16.83 -0.26
C GLY A 47 3.19 15.78 0.36
N ASP A 48 3.09 15.63 1.67
CA ASP A 48 3.93 14.67 2.43
C ASP A 48 3.85 13.27 1.81
N PRO A 49 4.99 12.66 1.42
CA PRO A 49 4.99 11.33 0.82
C PRO A 49 4.39 10.23 1.71
N LEU A 50 4.53 10.33 3.04
CA LEU A 50 3.91 9.36 3.95
C LEU A 50 2.39 9.44 3.88
N HIS A 51 1.82 10.65 3.86
CA HIS A 51 0.38 10.83 3.70
C HIS A 51 -0.11 10.31 2.36
N ARG A 52 0.61 10.62 1.28
CA ARG A 52 0.26 10.15 -0.06
C ARG A 52 0.33 8.63 -0.17
N CYS A 53 1.38 8.02 0.36
CA CYS A 53 1.55 6.57 0.37
C CYS A 53 0.40 5.89 1.11
N THR A 54 0.14 6.32 2.34
CA THR A 54 -0.91 5.76 3.20
C THR A 54 -2.28 5.91 2.54
N LEU A 55 -2.59 7.09 2.07
CA LEU A 55 -3.90 7.39 1.48
C LEU A 55 -4.11 6.61 0.18
N ALA A 56 -3.12 6.58 -0.71
CA ALA A 56 -3.21 5.84 -1.97
C ALA A 56 -3.40 4.33 -1.73
N HIS A 57 -2.70 3.78 -0.74
CA HIS A 57 -2.84 2.38 -0.35
C HIS A 57 -4.29 2.05 0.06
N TYR A 58 -4.90 2.87 0.90
CA TYR A 58 -6.29 2.66 1.30
C TYR A 58 -7.29 3.01 0.21
N MET A 59 -6.98 3.99 -0.62
CA MET A 59 -7.82 4.33 -1.78
C MET A 59 -7.95 3.14 -2.74
N ALA A 60 -6.86 2.40 -2.97
CA ALA A 60 -6.87 1.20 -3.79
C ALA A 60 -7.92 0.18 -3.31
N ASP A 61 -8.04 0.02 -1.99
CA ASP A 61 -8.98 -0.93 -1.38
C ASP A 61 -10.45 -0.57 -1.66
N THR A 62 -10.74 0.69 -1.99
CA THR A 62 -12.10 1.14 -2.29
C THR A 62 -12.48 1.01 -3.76
N GLN A 63 -11.55 0.64 -4.64
CA GLN A 63 -11.81 0.55 -6.07
C GLN A 63 -12.45 -0.78 -6.45
N GLU A 64 -13.43 -0.74 -7.34
CA GLU A 64 -14.05 -1.95 -7.90
C GLU A 64 -13.33 -2.44 -9.14
N ASP A 65 -12.85 -1.51 -9.96
CA ASP A 65 -12.15 -1.81 -11.20
C ASP A 65 -10.69 -2.15 -10.89
N PRO A 66 -10.19 -3.34 -11.31
CA PRO A 66 -8.79 -3.71 -11.08
C PRO A 66 -7.76 -2.75 -11.68
N THR A 67 -8.10 -2.06 -12.78
CA THR A 67 -7.21 -1.07 -13.39
C THR A 67 -7.07 0.17 -12.50
N ASP A 68 -8.16 0.62 -11.89
CA ASP A 68 -8.14 1.74 -10.96
C ASP A 68 -7.42 1.37 -9.66
N GLU A 69 -7.65 0.16 -9.15
CA GLU A 69 -6.95 -0.38 -7.99
C GLU A 69 -5.43 -0.37 -8.24
N LEU A 70 -4.99 -0.89 -9.38
CA LEU A 70 -3.59 -0.88 -9.79
C LEU A 70 -3.01 0.54 -9.82
N ALA A 71 -3.74 1.49 -10.39
CA ALA A 71 -3.29 2.87 -10.50
C ALA A 71 -3.03 3.49 -9.12
N TRP A 72 -3.89 3.24 -8.14
CA TRP A 72 -3.71 3.73 -6.79
C TRP A 72 -2.56 3.03 -6.06
N ASP A 73 -2.41 1.72 -6.23
CA ASP A 73 -1.30 0.98 -5.64
C ASP A 73 0.05 1.42 -6.23
N LEU A 74 0.11 1.77 -7.52
CA LEU A 74 1.31 2.34 -8.12
C LEU A 74 1.65 3.72 -7.56
N ARG A 75 0.65 4.55 -7.28
CA ARG A 75 0.86 5.85 -6.61
C ARG A 75 1.40 5.65 -5.20
N ALA A 76 0.90 4.65 -4.48
CA ALA A 76 1.40 4.32 -3.15
C ALA A 76 2.88 3.92 -3.19
N LEU A 77 3.27 3.05 -4.11
CA LEU A 77 4.66 2.63 -4.27
C LEU A 77 5.57 3.82 -4.64
N SER A 78 5.14 4.66 -5.56
CA SER A 78 5.89 5.85 -5.98
C SER A 78 6.14 6.80 -4.81
N ALA A 79 5.12 7.03 -3.97
CA ALA A 79 5.26 7.85 -2.77
C ALA A 79 6.21 7.21 -1.74
N ALA A 80 6.14 5.89 -1.56
CA ALA A 80 7.06 5.17 -0.68
C ALA A 80 8.51 5.29 -1.15
N ASP A 81 8.76 5.24 -2.45
CA ASP A 81 10.11 5.41 -3.02
C ASP A 81 10.67 6.81 -2.73
N GLU A 82 9.85 7.85 -2.75
CA GLU A 82 10.28 9.20 -2.35
C GLU A 82 10.71 9.25 -0.89
N LEU A 83 10.03 8.51 -0.02
CA LEU A 83 10.37 8.47 1.40
C LEU A 83 11.74 7.86 1.67
N THR A 84 12.16 6.86 0.89
CA THR A 84 13.45 6.19 1.10
C THR A 84 14.63 7.09 0.78
N ASP A 85 14.51 7.99 -0.18
CA ASP A 85 15.59 8.89 -0.59
C ASP A 85 15.79 10.06 0.39
N GLU A 86 14.70 10.66 0.88
CA GLU A 86 14.73 11.88 1.67
C GLU A 86 14.84 11.65 3.18
N ARG A 87 14.35 10.53 3.68
CA ARG A 87 14.14 10.32 5.12
C ARG A 87 14.85 9.12 5.73
N LEU A 88 15.80 8.53 5.02
CA LEU A 88 16.69 7.51 5.59
C LEU A 88 17.41 8.02 6.86
N HIS A 89 17.42 9.32 7.07
CA HIS A 89 18.04 9.98 8.21
C HIS A 89 17.07 10.23 9.39
N GLN A 90 15.77 10.07 9.20
CA GLN A 90 14.77 10.21 10.27
C GLN A 90 14.31 8.83 10.76
N HIS A 91 14.93 8.38 11.81
CA HIS A 91 14.94 7.01 12.30
C HIS A 91 13.56 6.33 12.50
N HIS A 92 12.51 7.09 12.81
CA HIS A 92 11.20 6.51 13.13
C HIS A 92 10.33 6.25 11.90
N GLN A 93 10.50 7.04 10.84
CA GLN A 93 9.69 6.92 9.64
C GLN A 93 10.23 5.86 8.66
N SER A 94 11.55 5.62 8.68
CA SER A 94 12.16 4.59 7.84
C SER A 94 11.68 3.17 8.21
N VAL A 95 11.41 2.91 9.49
CA VAL A 95 10.88 1.62 9.97
C VAL A 95 9.44 1.43 9.49
N ALA A 96 8.59 2.47 9.58
CA ALA A 96 7.22 2.41 9.09
C ALA A 96 7.16 2.15 7.58
N VAL A 97 8.00 2.84 6.80
CA VAL A 97 8.07 2.69 5.34
C VAL A 97 8.54 1.30 4.94
N ARG A 98 9.56 0.76 5.61
CA ARG A 98 10.05 -0.61 5.37
C ARG A 98 8.97 -1.65 5.61
N GLY A 99 8.09 -1.42 6.60
CA GLY A 99 6.95 -2.27 6.86
C GLY A 99 5.89 -2.23 5.75
N PHE A 100 5.79 -1.13 5.00
CA PHE A 100 4.84 -1.00 3.91
C PHE A 100 5.26 -1.75 2.64
N TYR A 101 6.54 -1.82 2.32
CA TYR A 101 7.01 -2.39 1.06
C TYR A 101 6.49 -3.81 0.77
N PRO A 102 6.52 -4.74 1.71
CA PRO A 102 5.97 -6.07 1.45
C PRO A 102 4.49 -6.03 1.09
N SER A 103 3.68 -5.25 1.79
CA SER A 103 2.26 -5.06 1.50
C SER A 103 2.02 -4.41 0.15
N LEU A 104 2.80 -3.37 -0.19
CA LEU A 104 2.65 -2.66 -1.45
C LEU A 104 2.95 -3.59 -2.63
N HIS A 105 4.02 -4.34 -2.58
CA HIS A 105 4.37 -5.28 -3.65
C HIS A 105 3.38 -6.45 -3.71
N LEU A 106 2.88 -6.92 -2.58
CA LEU A 106 1.86 -7.96 -2.55
C LEU A 106 0.55 -7.48 -3.21
N ASN A 107 0.12 -6.26 -2.91
CA ASN A 107 -1.07 -5.67 -3.52
C ASN A 107 -0.91 -5.49 -5.03
N LEU A 108 0.25 -5.01 -5.47
CA LEU A 108 0.55 -4.89 -6.90
C LEU A 108 0.56 -6.24 -7.58
N ALA A 109 1.10 -7.27 -6.94
CA ALA A 109 1.08 -8.63 -7.48
C ALA A 109 -0.37 -9.12 -7.64
N ALA A 110 -1.23 -8.88 -6.65
CA ALA A 110 -2.64 -9.24 -6.72
C ALA A 110 -3.37 -8.50 -7.83
N ASP A 111 -3.09 -7.20 -8.00
CA ASP A 111 -3.68 -6.37 -9.04
C ASP A 111 -3.32 -6.90 -10.44
N TYR A 112 -2.03 -7.19 -10.66
CA TYR A 112 -1.57 -7.74 -11.93
C TYR A 112 -2.12 -9.14 -12.19
N ALA A 113 -2.30 -9.96 -11.16
CA ALA A 113 -2.93 -11.26 -11.29
C ALA A 113 -4.39 -11.12 -11.76
N LYS A 114 -5.15 -10.18 -11.19
CA LYS A 114 -6.53 -9.88 -11.61
C LYS A 114 -6.58 -9.41 -13.06
N LEU A 115 -5.56 -8.70 -13.53
CA LEU A 115 -5.47 -8.19 -14.89
C LEU A 115 -4.87 -9.20 -15.88
N GLU A 116 -4.66 -10.43 -15.43
CA GLU A 116 -4.09 -11.52 -16.24
C GLU A 116 -2.67 -11.19 -16.77
N ARG A 117 -1.86 -10.56 -15.91
CA ARG A 117 -0.46 -10.25 -16.20
C ARG A 117 0.46 -11.02 -15.22
N PRO A 118 0.62 -12.34 -15.43
CA PRO A 118 1.30 -13.18 -14.44
C PRO A 118 2.79 -12.89 -14.27
N GLU A 119 3.49 -12.43 -15.29
CA GLU A 119 4.92 -12.10 -15.17
C GLU A 119 5.16 -10.88 -14.29
N ALA A 120 4.34 -9.82 -14.47
CA ALA A 120 4.38 -8.65 -13.60
C ALA A 120 4.00 -9.02 -12.17
N ALA A 121 2.98 -9.86 -12.00
CA ALA A 121 2.59 -10.37 -10.68
C ALA A 121 3.75 -11.10 -10.00
N ARG A 122 4.43 -12.00 -10.70
CA ARG A 122 5.58 -12.73 -10.14
C ARG A 122 6.74 -11.82 -9.78
N ASN A 123 6.99 -10.79 -10.59
CA ASN A 123 8.03 -9.81 -10.28
C ASN A 123 7.77 -9.12 -8.94
N HIS A 124 6.52 -8.70 -8.71
CA HIS A 124 6.15 -8.06 -7.44
C HIS A 124 6.14 -9.04 -6.27
N ILE A 125 5.78 -10.31 -6.49
CA ILE A 125 5.91 -11.35 -5.47
C ILE A 125 7.36 -11.51 -5.03
N ARG A 126 8.31 -11.56 -5.97
CA ARG A 126 9.73 -11.65 -5.64
C ARG A 126 10.20 -10.46 -4.81
N ARG A 127 9.75 -9.26 -5.16
CA ARG A 127 10.06 -8.05 -4.39
C ARG A 127 9.43 -8.07 -3.00
N ALA A 128 8.20 -8.54 -2.89
CA ALA A 128 7.54 -8.71 -1.59
C ALA A 128 8.31 -9.68 -0.70
N ARG A 129 8.76 -10.82 -1.23
CA ARG A 129 9.56 -11.79 -0.47
C ARG A 129 10.88 -11.21 0.00
N ALA A 130 11.57 -10.47 -0.86
CA ALA A 130 12.82 -9.83 -0.50
C ALA A 130 12.61 -8.80 0.63
N ALA A 131 11.52 -8.04 0.58
CA ALA A 131 11.18 -7.05 1.59
C ALA A 131 10.76 -7.69 2.93
N VAL A 132 10.08 -8.84 2.89
CA VAL A 132 9.67 -9.58 4.10
C VAL A 132 10.86 -10.02 4.93
N GLY A 133 12.01 -10.31 4.32
CA GLY A 133 13.23 -10.67 5.04
C GLY A 133 13.72 -9.60 6.00
N THR A 134 13.25 -8.34 5.86
CA THR A 134 13.59 -7.23 6.75
C THR A 134 12.58 -7.02 7.87
N LEU A 135 11.45 -7.74 7.87
CA LEU A 135 10.41 -7.63 8.89
C LEU A 135 10.76 -8.50 10.11
N GLU A 136 10.30 -8.03 11.27
CA GLU A 136 10.39 -8.80 12.49
C GLU A 136 9.47 -10.02 12.43
N ASP A 137 9.78 -11.00 13.24
CA ASP A 137 9.04 -12.27 13.32
C ASP A 137 7.79 -12.06 14.19
N ASP A 138 6.81 -11.32 13.65
CA ASP A 138 5.56 -10.97 14.32
C ASP A 138 4.35 -11.39 13.49
N GLY A 139 3.15 -11.17 14.04
CA GLY A 139 1.89 -11.54 13.38
C GLY A 139 1.68 -10.86 12.03
N TYR A 140 2.18 -9.64 11.85
CA TYR A 140 2.10 -8.92 10.58
C TYR A 140 2.97 -9.59 9.51
N GLY A 141 4.23 -9.86 9.83
CA GLY A 141 5.14 -10.56 8.93
C GLY A 141 4.62 -11.94 8.53
N ASP A 142 4.09 -12.69 9.48
CA ASP A 142 3.51 -14.02 9.23
C ASP A 142 2.30 -13.93 8.30
N GLY A 143 1.43 -12.94 8.49
CA GLY A 143 0.28 -12.69 7.63
C GLY A 143 0.68 -12.39 6.17
N ILE A 144 1.70 -11.56 5.99
CA ILE A 144 2.23 -11.22 4.68
C ILE A 144 2.83 -12.45 4.00
N ARG A 145 3.64 -13.25 4.71
CA ARG A 145 4.24 -14.49 4.17
C ARG A 145 3.17 -15.48 3.73
N ALA A 146 2.12 -15.65 4.53
CA ALA A 146 1.00 -16.51 4.19
C ALA A 146 0.25 -16.04 2.93
N ALA A 147 0.02 -14.72 2.81
CA ALA A 147 -0.64 -14.13 1.66
C ALA A 147 0.20 -14.30 0.38
N ILE A 148 1.52 -14.12 0.47
CA ILE A 148 2.45 -14.37 -0.65
C ILE A 148 2.33 -15.83 -1.09
N GLY A 149 2.36 -16.78 -0.16
CA GLY A 149 2.24 -18.19 -0.45
C GLY A 149 0.95 -18.54 -1.18
N ARG A 150 -0.18 -17.99 -0.73
CA ARG A 150 -1.48 -18.19 -1.38
C ARG A 150 -1.51 -17.66 -2.82
N LEU A 151 -0.92 -16.49 -3.05
CA LEU A 151 -0.89 -15.89 -4.37
C LEU A 151 0.01 -16.68 -5.33
N GLU A 152 1.15 -17.17 -4.85
CA GLU A 152 2.05 -18.04 -5.62
C GLU A 152 1.34 -19.31 -6.06
N LEU A 153 0.56 -19.93 -5.18
CA LEU A 153 -0.21 -21.12 -5.51
C LEU A 153 -1.23 -20.82 -6.62
N ARG A 154 -1.96 -19.71 -6.53
CA ARG A 154 -2.93 -19.31 -7.56
C ARG A 154 -2.26 -19.10 -8.91
N LEU A 155 -1.10 -18.46 -8.94
CA LEU A 155 -0.34 -18.23 -10.18
C LEU A 155 0.18 -19.54 -10.76
N GLY A 156 0.63 -20.46 -9.91
CA GLY A 156 1.07 -21.79 -10.33
C GLY A 156 -0.07 -22.62 -10.91
N GLU A 157 -1.24 -22.61 -10.28
CA GLU A 157 -2.44 -23.30 -10.76
C GLU A 157 -2.94 -22.73 -12.09
N GLY A 158 -2.95 -21.39 -12.22
CA GLY A 158 -3.31 -20.73 -13.47
C GLY A 158 -2.40 -21.12 -14.63
N LEU A 159 -1.11 -21.29 -14.39
CA LEU A 159 -0.16 -21.77 -15.39
C LEU A 159 -0.37 -23.24 -15.73
N SER A 160 -0.76 -24.05 -14.76
CA SER A 160 -1.04 -25.46 -15.01
C SER A 160 -2.24 -25.63 -15.94
N LEU A 161 -3.24 -24.76 -15.81
CA LEU A 161 -4.42 -24.76 -16.69
C LEU A 161 -4.10 -24.32 -18.11
N ILE A 162 -3.11 -23.46 -18.31
CA ILE A 162 -2.70 -22.97 -19.62
C ILE A 162 -1.81 -24.00 -20.35
N ARG A 163 -1.20 -24.94 -19.65
CA ARG A 163 -0.30 -25.94 -20.23
C ARG A 163 -0.98 -27.24 -20.71
N ILE A 164 -2.27 -27.34 -20.54
CA ILE A 164 -3.07 -28.45 -21.07
C ILE A 164 -3.65 -28.08 -22.41
#